data_f7c466a0a08fb6ae834748d2f34f9d77
#
_entry.id   f7c466a0a08fb6ae834748d2f34f9d77
#
_cell.length_a   1.000
_cell.length_b   1.000
_cell.length_c   1.000
_cell.angle_alpha   90.00
_cell.angle_beta   90.00
_cell.angle_gamma   90.00
#
_symmetry.space_group_name_H-M   'P 1'
#
loop_
_entity.id
_entity.type
_entity.pdbx_description
1 polymer ?
#
loop_
_entity_poly.entity_id
_entity_poly.type
_entity_poly.pdbx_seq_one_letter_code
_entity_poly.pdbx_strand_id
1 'polypeptide(L)'
;AGCGSNASANAGSSSGSAASSSAEGSSASDSGEKKVIKAVTSGTLAPYFYVNDDNELTGVDIDIVKEVFNRLPQYELKIEQADALQGVLSGQYDIAVNNYGYTDERAESYYFSLPYKTSFNEYIQRTGDEPLTSLTDLADRGYKIELSAGSLTANALEKWNTDNPDHQINIVYSNANFQVRYQHIVDGTADVAIDDGPIIDNLLPQFGLEGQLEANEIDEETEDFLFPQNNTYFLFGKNEEGAALREDVDKALKEMKEDGTLSKITTEYLGVDTSPDEKYFDETPN
;
A
#
# COMPACT_ATOMS: atom_id res chain seq x y z
N ALA A 1 -62.86 -0.97 31.26
CA ALA A 1 -62.56 -2.09 32.12
C ALA A 1 -61.28 -2.71 31.55
N GLY A 2 -60.22 -2.60 32.15
CA GLY A 2 -59.59 -3.07 33.29
C GLY A 2 -58.16 -3.37 32.95
N CYS A 3 -57.32 -2.78 33.65
CA CYS A 3 -56.18 -3.34 34.38
C CYS A 3 -55.07 -3.96 33.56
N GLY A 4 -53.94 -3.50 33.60
CA GLY A 4 -53.17 -3.13 34.77
C GLY A 4 -52.06 -4.08 34.90
N SER A 5 -50.99 -3.56 35.30
CA SER A 5 -49.93 -4.17 36.07
C SER A 5 -48.67 -4.57 35.32
N ASN A 6 -47.74 -3.76 35.56
CA ASN A 6 -46.69 -4.08 36.50
C ASN A 6 -45.62 -5.02 35.98
N ALA A 7 -44.62 -4.44 35.35
CA ALA A 7 -43.32 -5.06 35.26
C ALA A 7 -42.39 -4.38 36.25
N SER A 8 -42.18 -5.03 37.34
CA SER A 8 -41.15 -4.73 38.30
C SER A 8 -39.82 -5.04 37.64
N ALA A 9 -39.13 -4.03 37.21
CA ALA A 9 -37.73 -4.17 36.83
C ALA A 9 -36.92 -4.27 38.10
N ASN A 10 -36.47 -5.44 38.37
CA ASN A 10 -35.45 -5.63 39.36
C ASN A 10 -34.10 -5.36 38.71
N ALA A 11 -33.61 -4.15 38.90
CA ALA A 11 -32.25 -3.82 38.60
C ALA A 11 -31.35 -4.51 39.62
N GLY A 12 -30.90 -5.66 39.27
CA GLY A 12 -29.79 -6.28 39.98
C GLY A 12 -28.55 -5.50 39.58
N SER A 13 -28.14 -4.59 40.41
CA SER A 13 -26.81 -4.03 40.31
C SER A 13 -25.83 -5.14 40.68
N SER A 14 -25.31 -5.82 39.72
CA SER A 14 -24.05 -6.47 39.90
C SER A 14 -22.99 -5.43 39.72
N SER A 15 -22.52 -4.87 40.80
CA SER A 15 -21.24 -4.22 40.84
C SER A 15 -20.20 -5.31 40.59
N GLY A 16 -19.97 -5.57 39.34
CA GLY A 16 -18.74 -6.20 38.94
C GLY A 16 -17.66 -5.17 39.20
N SER A 17 -17.05 -5.24 40.32
CA SER A 17 -15.77 -4.62 40.47
C SER A 17 -14.92 -5.26 39.40
N ALA A 18 -14.63 -4.50 38.36
CA ALA A 18 -13.48 -4.78 37.56
C ALA A 18 -12.32 -4.78 38.55
N ALA A 19 -11.89 -5.93 38.93
CA ALA A 19 -10.61 -6.03 39.53
C ALA A 19 -9.66 -5.50 38.47
N SER A 20 -9.21 -4.31 38.68
CA SER A 20 -7.99 -3.91 38.04
C SER A 20 -6.94 -4.86 38.57
N SER A 21 -6.77 -5.96 37.90
CA SER A 21 -5.54 -6.65 38.04
C SER A 21 -4.52 -5.68 37.47
N SER A 22 -3.93 -4.93 38.32
CA SER A 22 -2.63 -4.42 38.01
C SER A 22 -1.78 -5.65 37.83
N ALA A 23 -1.77 -6.15 36.62
CA ALA A 23 -0.71 -7.04 36.24
C ALA A 23 0.53 -6.17 36.25
N GLU A 24 1.10 -6.00 37.38
CA GLU A 24 2.50 -5.77 37.46
C GLU A 24 3.13 -7.04 36.93
N GLY A 25 3.14 -7.12 35.65
CA GLY A 25 3.62 -8.29 34.97
C GLY A 25 5.10 -8.28 34.83
N SER A 26 5.69 -8.03 35.90
CA SER A 26 7.05 -8.41 36.07
C SER A 26 7.24 -9.77 35.57
N SER A 27 7.96 -10.19 34.76
CA SER A 27 8.34 -11.57 34.40
C SER A 27 7.27 -12.49 33.85
N ALA A 28 6.20 -11.98 33.32
CA ALA A 28 5.20 -12.78 32.62
C ALA A 28 5.69 -13.31 31.25
N SER A 29 6.97 -13.21 30.97
CA SER A 29 7.61 -13.67 29.74
C SER A 29 7.28 -15.12 29.38
N ASP A 30 6.95 -15.94 30.37
CA ASP A 30 6.67 -17.36 30.19
C ASP A 30 5.17 -17.69 30.23
N SER A 31 4.30 -16.71 30.40
CA SER A 31 2.87 -16.95 30.55
C SER A 31 2.16 -17.37 29.25
N GLY A 32 2.83 -17.24 28.10
CA GLY A 32 2.24 -17.55 26.81
C GLY A 32 1.18 -16.55 26.34
N GLU A 33 0.85 -15.57 27.17
CA GLU A 33 -0.05 -14.49 26.77
C GLU A 33 0.66 -13.52 25.85
N LYS A 34 0.10 -13.37 24.65
CA LYS A 34 0.58 -12.45 23.65
C LYS A 34 -0.37 -11.27 23.54
N LYS A 35 0.17 -10.10 23.34
CA LYS A 35 -0.63 -8.93 22.99
C LYS A 35 -1.13 -9.10 21.56
N VAL A 36 -2.44 -9.01 21.35
CA VAL A 36 -3.04 -9.04 20.02
C VAL A 36 -2.79 -7.73 19.32
N ILE A 37 -2.22 -7.81 18.13
CA ILE A 37 -2.05 -6.68 17.21
C ILE A 37 -2.99 -6.88 16.03
N LYS A 38 -3.84 -5.89 15.80
CA LYS A 38 -4.80 -5.89 14.70
C LYS A 38 -4.25 -5.08 13.53
N ALA A 39 -3.94 -5.77 12.45
CA ALA A 39 -3.59 -5.15 11.17
C ALA A 39 -4.85 -5.00 10.32
N VAL A 40 -4.89 -3.96 9.51
CA VAL A 40 -6.00 -3.67 8.63
C VAL A 40 -5.52 -3.42 7.20
N THR A 41 -6.25 -4.00 6.25
CA THR A 41 -6.02 -3.82 4.81
C THR A 41 -7.37 -3.82 4.08
N SER A 42 -7.43 -3.18 2.92
CA SER A 42 -8.61 -3.29 2.06
C SER A 42 -8.75 -4.69 1.46
N GLY A 43 -7.64 -5.39 1.25
CA GLY A 43 -7.64 -6.71 0.63
C GLY A 43 -8.01 -6.72 -0.86
N THR A 44 -7.80 -5.61 -1.58
CA THR A 44 -8.35 -5.40 -2.93
C THR A 44 -7.32 -5.03 -4.00
N LEU A 45 -6.04 -5.21 -3.74
CA LEU A 45 -4.98 -4.80 -4.68
C LEU A 45 -3.96 -5.92 -4.91
N ALA A 46 -4.22 -6.77 -5.88
CA ALA A 46 -3.27 -7.78 -6.31
C ALA A 46 -2.09 -7.13 -7.07
N PRO A 47 -0.86 -7.58 -6.88
CA PRO A 47 -0.41 -8.75 -6.09
C PRO A 47 -0.01 -8.42 -4.64
N TYR A 48 -0.35 -7.24 -4.14
CA TYR A 48 0.13 -6.74 -2.85
C TYR A 48 -0.69 -7.24 -1.66
N PHE A 49 -2.01 -7.08 -1.72
CA PHE A 49 -2.95 -7.56 -0.70
C PHE A 49 -4.30 -7.82 -1.36
N TYR A 50 -4.67 -9.08 -1.43
CA TYR A 50 -5.89 -9.48 -2.13
C TYR A 50 -6.42 -10.80 -1.57
N VAL A 51 -7.65 -11.12 -1.91
CA VAL A 51 -8.27 -12.40 -1.56
C VAL A 51 -8.15 -13.31 -2.79
N ASN A 52 -7.53 -14.47 -2.60
CA ASN A 52 -7.33 -15.44 -3.69
C ASN A 52 -8.59 -16.28 -3.93
N ASP A 53 -8.53 -17.19 -4.90
CA ASP A 53 -9.65 -18.06 -5.27
C ASP A 53 -10.07 -19.01 -4.14
N ASP A 54 -9.17 -19.30 -3.20
CA ASP A 54 -9.45 -20.10 -2.00
C ASP A 54 -10.03 -19.27 -0.85
N ASN A 55 -10.39 -18.01 -1.11
CA ASN A 55 -10.91 -17.05 -0.15
C ASN A 55 -9.91 -16.73 0.98
N GLU A 56 -8.62 -16.78 0.70
CA GLU A 56 -7.56 -16.45 1.63
C GLU A 56 -6.97 -15.08 1.31
N LEU A 57 -6.76 -14.26 2.34
CA LEU A 57 -6.06 -12.99 2.22
C LEU A 57 -4.57 -13.26 2.05
N THR A 58 -4.00 -12.80 0.97
CA THR A 58 -2.62 -13.07 0.56
C THR A 58 -2.01 -11.87 -0.15
N GLY A 59 -0.76 -11.98 -0.55
CA GLY A 59 -0.01 -10.99 -1.32
C GLY A 59 1.33 -10.65 -0.69
N VAL A 60 2.12 -9.87 -1.42
CA VAL A 60 3.45 -9.44 -0.99
C VAL A 60 3.42 -8.78 0.39
N ASP A 61 2.57 -7.78 0.54
CA ASP A 61 2.48 -6.98 1.75
C ASP A 61 1.99 -7.82 2.94
N ILE A 62 1.09 -8.76 2.66
CA ILE A 62 0.55 -9.68 3.67
C ILE A 62 1.64 -10.64 4.16
N ASP A 63 2.43 -11.21 3.27
CA ASP A 63 3.52 -12.11 3.65
C ASP A 63 4.62 -11.36 4.41
N ILE A 64 4.89 -10.11 4.03
CA ILE A 64 5.86 -9.29 4.74
C ILE A 64 5.40 -8.99 6.17
N VAL A 65 4.16 -8.54 6.37
CA VAL A 65 3.65 -8.25 7.72
C VAL A 65 3.58 -9.51 8.58
N LYS A 66 3.21 -10.64 7.99
CA LYS A 66 3.21 -11.93 8.71
C LYS A 66 4.62 -12.31 9.15
N GLU A 67 5.63 -12.16 8.29
CA GLU A 67 7.01 -12.46 8.66
C GLU A 67 7.55 -11.51 9.73
N VAL A 68 7.20 -10.24 9.67
CA VAL A 68 7.52 -9.28 10.73
C VAL A 68 7.06 -9.81 12.08
N PHE A 69 5.81 -10.22 12.20
CA PHE A 69 5.24 -10.68 13.46
C PHE A 69 5.66 -12.10 13.84
N ASN A 70 6.09 -12.93 12.89
CA ASN A 70 6.77 -14.19 13.20
C ASN A 70 8.06 -13.96 14.00
N ARG A 71 8.69 -12.82 13.82
CA ARG A 71 9.93 -12.43 14.54
C ARG A 71 9.67 -11.69 15.85
N LEU A 72 8.40 -11.46 16.17
CA LEU A 72 7.97 -10.72 17.36
C LEU A 72 7.06 -11.62 18.23
N PRO A 73 7.65 -12.57 18.99
CA PRO A 73 6.88 -13.58 19.71
C PRO A 73 5.99 -13.03 20.82
N GLN A 74 6.20 -11.80 21.26
CA GLN A 74 5.38 -11.11 22.24
C GLN A 74 4.01 -10.69 21.70
N TYR A 75 3.82 -10.74 20.38
CA TYR A 75 2.58 -10.33 19.72
C TYR A 75 1.89 -11.51 19.03
N GLU A 76 0.57 -11.40 18.93
CA GLU A 76 -0.27 -12.23 18.07
C GLU A 76 -0.91 -11.36 17.00
N LEU A 77 -0.60 -11.61 15.72
CA LEU A 77 -1.10 -10.83 14.61
C LEU A 77 -2.48 -11.33 14.17
N LYS A 78 -3.44 -10.41 14.04
CA LYS A 78 -4.71 -10.63 13.37
C LYS A 78 -4.85 -9.61 12.24
N ILE A 79 -5.23 -10.07 11.05
CA ILE A 79 -5.39 -9.20 9.88
C ILE A 79 -6.87 -9.18 9.50
N GLU A 80 -7.43 -7.99 9.39
CA GLU A 80 -8.84 -7.78 9.04
C GLU A 80 -8.97 -6.86 7.83
N GLN A 81 -10.06 -7.01 7.09
CA GLN A 81 -10.38 -6.16 5.95
C GLN A 81 -11.34 -5.05 6.37
N ALA A 82 -10.92 -3.81 6.19
CA ALA A 82 -11.71 -2.62 6.50
C ALA A 82 -11.05 -1.38 5.89
N ASP A 83 -11.58 -0.20 6.17
CA ASP A 83 -10.93 1.07 5.87
C ASP A 83 -9.68 1.22 6.74
N ALA A 84 -8.51 1.18 6.10
CA ALA A 84 -7.25 1.10 6.81
C ALA A 84 -6.88 2.42 7.52
N LEU A 85 -6.96 3.54 6.84
CA LEU A 85 -6.58 4.84 7.45
C LEU A 85 -7.51 5.21 8.59
N GLN A 86 -8.81 5.15 8.36
CA GLN A 86 -9.79 5.49 9.39
C GLN A 86 -9.73 4.51 10.56
N GLY A 87 -9.49 3.24 10.29
CA GLY A 87 -9.39 2.21 11.31
C GLY A 87 -8.21 2.42 12.27
N VAL A 88 -7.06 2.84 11.74
CA VAL A 88 -5.89 3.17 12.58
C VAL A 88 -6.09 4.52 13.29
N LEU A 89 -6.62 5.52 12.58
CA LEU A 89 -6.87 6.85 13.17
C LEU A 89 -7.81 6.77 14.38
N SER A 90 -8.85 5.95 14.31
CA SER A 90 -9.82 5.75 15.38
C SER A 90 -9.30 4.90 16.54
N GLY A 91 -8.16 4.24 16.37
CA GLY A 91 -7.62 3.31 17.36
C GLY A 91 -8.25 1.90 17.32
N GLN A 92 -9.13 1.63 16.37
CA GLN A 92 -9.72 0.30 16.20
C GLN A 92 -8.68 -0.73 15.74
N TYR A 93 -7.71 -0.28 14.95
CA TYR A 93 -6.60 -1.09 14.43
C TYR A 93 -5.26 -0.49 14.82
N ASP A 94 -4.24 -1.32 14.87
CA ASP A 94 -2.90 -0.94 15.33
C ASP A 94 -1.94 -0.62 14.19
N ILE A 95 -2.11 -1.27 13.04
CA ILE A 95 -1.22 -1.15 11.91
C ILE A 95 -1.99 -1.23 10.59
N ALA A 96 -1.75 -0.29 9.70
CA ALA A 96 -2.33 -0.27 8.36
C ALA A 96 -1.36 -0.86 7.34
N VAL A 97 -1.87 -1.80 6.55
CA VAL A 97 -1.15 -2.54 5.51
C VAL A 97 -1.90 -2.33 4.19
N ASN A 98 -1.63 -1.22 3.49
CA ASN A 98 -2.43 -0.83 2.33
C ASN A 98 -1.66 -0.01 1.30
N ASN A 99 -0.38 -0.36 1.07
CA ASN A 99 0.46 0.21 0.01
C ASN A 99 0.67 1.72 0.13
N TYR A 100 0.94 2.21 1.33
CA TYR A 100 1.11 3.65 1.55
C TYR A 100 2.51 4.14 1.22
N GLY A 101 2.59 5.11 0.31
CA GLY A 101 3.75 5.96 0.17
C GLY A 101 3.77 7.06 1.24
N TYR A 102 4.91 7.73 1.37
CA TYR A 102 5.04 8.87 2.25
C TYR A 102 4.30 10.09 1.68
N THR A 103 3.55 10.78 2.52
CA THR A 103 3.06 12.13 2.27
C THR A 103 3.16 12.94 3.57
N ASP A 104 3.37 14.25 3.45
CA ASP A 104 3.41 15.15 4.60
C ASP A 104 2.08 15.13 5.37
N GLU A 105 0.96 15.04 4.65
CA GLU A 105 -0.38 14.93 5.24
C GLU A 105 -0.51 13.68 6.11
N ARG A 106 -0.08 12.52 5.60
CA ARG A 106 -0.10 11.27 6.38
C ARG A 106 0.82 11.34 7.60
N ALA A 107 1.96 12.01 7.47
CA ALA A 107 2.91 12.15 8.57
C ALA A 107 2.36 13.00 9.73
N GLU A 108 1.37 13.84 9.49
CA GLU A 108 0.70 14.60 10.55
C GLU A 108 -0.15 13.68 11.45
N SER A 109 -0.74 12.63 10.90
CA SER A 109 -1.72 11.77 11.59
C SER A 109 -1.22 10.39 11.94
N TYR A 110 -0.14 9.93 11.33
CA TYR A 110 0.38 8.57 11.48
C TYR A 110 1.90 8.56 11.65
N TYR A 111 2.41 7.52 12.34
CA TYR A 111 3.81 7.15 12.24
C TYR A 111 4.03 6.18 11.09
N PHE A 112 5.12 6.37 10.37
CA PHE A 112 5.57 5.47 9.31
C PHE A 112 6.58 4.47 9.85
N SER A 113 6.48 3.22 9.39
CA SER A 113 7.55 2.25 9.59
C SER A 113 8.79 2.60 8.76
N LEU A 114 9.86 1.83 8.91
CA LEU A 114 10.85 1.71 7.84
C LEU A 114 10.16 1.16 6.58
N PRO A 115 10.69 1.44 5.38
CA PRO A 115 10.06 0.93 4.17
C PRO A 115 10.22 -0.59 4.07
N TYR A 116 9.23 -1.26 3.48
CA TYR A 116 9.29 -2.71 3.33
C TYR A 116 9.34 -3.19 1.87
N LYS A 117 9.00 -2.35 0.92
CA LYS A 117 9.20 -2.59 -0.50
C LYS A 117 9.25 -1.28 -1.27
N THR A 118 9.72 -1.33 -2.50
CA THR A 118 9.59 -0.24 -3.47
C THR A 118 8.63 -0.63 -4.57
N SER A 119 8.14 0.36 -5.30
CA SER A 119 7.37 0.16 -6.53
C SER A 119 8.20 0.56 -7.74
N PHE A 120 7.85 0.03 -8.89
CA PHE A 120 8.33 0.51 -10.18
C PHE A 120 7.14 0.64 -11.13
N ASN A 121 7.25 1.54 -12.10
CA ASN A 121 6.18 1.80 -13.05
C ASN A 121 6.60 1.36 -14.46
N GLU A 122 5.63 1.21 -15.32
CA GLU A 122 5.84 0.83 -16.70
C GLU A 122 4.99 1.71 -17.61
N TYR A 123 5.44 1.85 -18.87
CA TYR A 123 4.61 2.39 -19.94
C TYR A 123 3.69 1.28 -20.47
N ILE A 124 2.41 1.57 -20.58
CA ILE A 124 1.45 0.69 -21.22
C ILE A 124 1.15 1.24 -22.60
N GLN A 125 1.42 0.45 -23.64
CA GLN A 125 1.30 0.85 -25.05
C GLN A 125 0.56 -0.22 -25.84
N ARG A 126 0.06 0.17 -27.01
CA ARG A 126 -0.45 -0.81 -27.98
C ARG A 126 0.66 -1.76 -28.42
N THR A 127 0.34 -3.04 -28.50
CA THR A 127 1.25 -4.05 -29.06
C THR A 127 1.64 -3.66 -30.49
N GLY A 128 2.93 -3.65 -30.76
CA GLY A 128 3.48 -3.29 -32.08
C GLY A 128 3.92 -1.83 -32.20
N ASP A 129 3.53 -0.95 -31.29
CA ASP A 129 4.10 0.39 -31.24
C ASP A 129 5.53 0.32 -30.69
N GLU A 130 6.43 1.13 -31.22
CA GLU A 130 7.80 1.21 -30.70
C GLU A 130 7.79 1.54 -29.21
N PRO A 131 8.55 0.78 -28.38
CA PRO A 131 8.64 1.12 -26.98
C PRO A 131 9.10 2.56 -26.73
N LEU A 132 8.42 3.24 -25.80
CA LEU A 132 8.83 4.58 -25.41
C LEU A 132 10.19 4.54 -24.72
N THR A 133 11.02 5.55 -25.00
CA THR A 133 12.39 5.64 -24.46
C THR A 133 12.57 6.76 -23.45
N SER A 134 11.65 7.73 -23.42
CA SER A 134 11.72 8.90 -22.52
C SER A 134 10.42 9.70 -22.55
N LEU A 135 10.29 10.68 -21.67
CA LEU A 135 9.20 11.65 -21.72
C LEU A 135 9.29 12.53 -22.95
N THR A 136 10.49 12.88 -23.39
CA THR A 136 10.69 13.61 -24.64
C THR A 136 10.14 12.83 -25.84
N ASP A 137 10.44 11.55 -25.90
CA ASP A 137 9.92 10.65 -26.94
C ASP A 137 8.38 10.59 -26.91
N LEU A 138 7.80 10.46 -25.71
CA LEU A 138 6.35 10.47 -25.53
C LEU A 138 5.73 11.79 -26.06
N ALA A 139 6.32 12.93 -25.68
CA ALA A 139 5.89 14.24 -26.12
C ALA A 139 6.00 14.40 -27.64
N ASP A 140 7.13 14.01 -28.21
CA ASP A 140 7.42 14.20 -29.64
C ASP A 140 6.56 13.31 -30.54
N ARG A 141 6.08 12.16 -30.03
CA ARG A 141 5.08 11.35 -30.72
C ARG A 141 3.68 11.97 -30.70
N GLY A 142 3.45 13.00 -29.90
CA GLY A 142 2.13 13.58 -29.70
C GLY A 142 1.15 12.63 -28.98
N TYR A 143 1.68 11.69 -28.20
CA TYR A 143 0.88 10.73 -27.48
C TYR A 143 0.01 11.39 -26.42
N LYS A 144 -1.22 10.90 -26.30
CA LYS A 144 -2.17 11.31 -25.25
C LYS A 144 -2.07 10.37 -24.08
N ILE A 145 -1.95 10.94 -22.88
CA ILE A 145 -2.01 10.20 -21.63
C ILE A 145 -3.23 10.64 -20.82
N GLU A 146 -4.04 9.69 -20.40
CA GLU A 146 -5.26 9.95 -19.63
C GLU A 146 -4.95 9.82 -18.14
N LEU A 147 -5.21 10.88 -17.38
CA LEU A 147 -4.85 10.98 -15.97
C LEU A 147 -5.97 11.67 -15.17
N SER A 148 -6.04 11.35 -13.88
CA SER A 148 -6.90 12.08 -12.95
C SER A 148 -6.23 13.40 -12.57
N ALA A 149 -7.01 14.48 -12.58
CA ALA A 149 -6.53 15.78 -12.13
C ALA A 149 -6.08 15.72 -10.67
N GLY A 150 -4.93 16.33 -10.38
CA GLY A 150 -4.37 16.33 -9.03
C GLY A 150 -3.61 15.06 -8.62
N SER A 151 -3.55 14.05 -9.48
CA SER A 151 -2.70 12.88 -9.22
C SER A 151 -1.22 13.26 -9.25
N LEU A 152 -0.38 12.46 -8.60
CA LEU A 152 1.08 12.69 -8.61
C LEU A 152 1.64 12.71 -10.02
N THR A 153 1.21 11.78 -10.86
CA THR A 153 1.67 11.71 -12.26
C THR A 153 1.20 12.93 -13.04
N ALA A 154 -0.06 13.36 -12.89
CA ALA A 154 -0.56 14.55 -13.57
C ALA A 154 0.21 15.80 -13.15
N ASN A 155 0.44 15.98 -11.85
CA ASN A 155 1.20 17.11 -11.34
C ASN A 155 2.64 17.13 -11.87
N ALA A 156 3.29 15.96 -11.92
CA ALA A 156 4.65 15.84 -12.45
C ALA A 156 4.71 16.15 -13.95
N LEU A 157 3.75 15.65 -14.73
CA LEU A 157 3.71 15.91 -16.17
C LEU A 157 3.34 17.37 -16.51
N GLU A 158 2.51 17.99 -15.70
CA GLU A 158 2.23 19.43 -15.80
C GLU A 158 3.50 20.26 -15.56
N LYS A 159 4.30 19.87 -14.56
CA LYS A 159 5.61 20.49 -14.31
C LYS A 159 6.55 20.26 -15.48
N TRP A 160 6.60 19.04 -16.02
CA TRP A 160 7.35 18.75 -17.23
C TRP A 160 6.97 19.71 -18.37
N ASN A 161 5.69 19.90 -18.60
CA ASN A 161 5.19 20.77 -19.68
C ASN A 161 5.61 22.23 -19.48
N THR A 162 5.62 22.71 -18.24
CA THR A 162 6.10 24.06 -17.91
C THR A 162 7.59 24.20 -18.20
N ASP A 163 8.36 23.19 -17.82
CA ASP A 163 9.83 23.21 -17.95
C ASP A 163 10.32 22.86 -19.36
N ASN A 164 9.48 22.25 -20.19
CA ASN A 164 9.82 21.78 -21.54
C ASN A 164 8.81 22.26 -22.56
N PRO A 165 8.78 23.56 -22.88
CA PRO A 165 7.78 24.14 -23.79
C PRO A 165 7.83 23.58 -25.22
N ASP A 166 8.97 23.05 -25.64
CA ASP A 166 9.16 22.48 -26.99
C ASP A 166 8.80 20.95 -27.02
N HIS A 167 8.51 20.36 -25.88
CA HIS A 167 8.20 18.93 -25.73
C HIS A 167 6.97 18.72 -24.84
N GLN A 168 5.86 19.32 -25.24
CA GLN A 168 4.60 19.27 -24.49
C GLN A 168 3.97 17.89 -24.55
N ILE A 169 3.63 17.34 -23.38
CA ILE A 169 2.87 16.11 -23.24
C ILE A 169 1.38 16.45 -23.24
N ASN A 170 0.61 15.73 -24.05
CA ASN A 170 -0.81 15.93 -24.18
C ASN A 170 -1.58 15.15 -23.10
N ILE A 171 -1.96 15.82 -22.03
CA ILE A 171 -2.68 15.23 -20.90
C ILE A 171 -4.18 15.35 -21.16
N VAL A 172 -4.89 14.22 -21.05
CA VAL A 172 -6.35 14.16 -21.07
C VAL A 172 -6.81 13.85 -19.65
N TYR A 173 -7.59 14.75 -19.07
CA TYR A 173 -8.08 14.56 -17.69
C TYR A 173 -9.37 13.78 -17.67
N SER A 174 -9.41 12.74 -16.85
CA SER A 174 -10.58 11.92 -16.63
C SER A 174 -10.54 11.23 -15.25
N ASN A 175 -11.69 10.71 -14.82
CA ASN A 175 -11.78 9.89 -13.62
C ASN A 175 -11.99 8.40 -13.97
N ALA A 176 -11.68 8.01 -15.19
CA ALA A 176 -11.84 6.64 -15.64
C ALA A 176 -10.95 5.67 -14.83
N ASN A 177 -11.47 4.48 -14.56
CA ASN A 177 -10.72 3.41 -13.92
C ASN A 177 -9.71 2.77 -14.88
N PHE A 178 -8.90 1.85 -14.39
CA PHE A 178 -7.88 1.15 -15.18
C PHE A 178 -8.47 0.51 -16.46
N GLN A 179 -9.57 -0.21 -16.32
CA GLN A 179 -10.16 -0.94 -17.45
C GLN A 179 -10.61 -0.02 -18.57
N VAL A 180 -11.26 1.08 -18.23
CA VAL A 180 -11.72 2.09 -19.20
C VAL A 180 -10.53 2.81 -19.84
N ARG A 181 -9.53 3.21 -19.05
CA ARG A 181 -8.33 3.87 -19.58
C ARG A 181 -7.55 2.97 -20.55
N TYR A 182 -7.43 1.69 -20.22
CA TYR A 182 -6.74 0.73 -21.09
C TYR A 182 -7.51 0.47 -22.37
N GLN A 183 -8.84 0.41 -22.29
CA GLN A 183 -9.67 0.30 -23.49
C GLN A 183 -9.50 1.51 -24.40
N HIS A 184 -9.33 2.71 -23.84
CA HIS A 184 -9.05 3.92 -24.62
C HIS A 184 -7.70 3.83 -25.36
N ILE A 185 -6.71 3.15 -24.80
CA ILE A 185 -5.44 2.92 -25.51
C ILE A 185 -5.66 1.95 -26.66
N VAL A 186 -6.41 0.88 -26.45
CA VAL A 186 -6.78 -0.06 -27.52
C VAL A 186 -7.49 0.66 -28.66
N ASP A 187 -8.41 1.55 -28.34
CA ASP A 187 -9.25 2.26 -29.33
C ASP A 187 -8.54 3.47 -29.99
N GLY A 188 -7.39 3.87 -29.44
CA GLY A 188 -6.64 5.04 -29.96
C GLY A 188 -7.16 6.39 -29.46
N THR A 189 -8.09 6.44 -28.52
CA THR A 189 -8.51 7.68 -27.85
C THR A 189 -7.45 8.20 -26.88
N ALA A 190 -6.63 7.32 -26.36
CA ALA A 190 -5.40 7.60 -25.65
C ALA A 190 -4.30 6.71 -26.25
N ASP A 191 -3.03 6.98 -25.93
CA ASP A 191 -1.92 6.27 -26.54
C ASP A 191 -1.03 5.53 -25.53
N VAL A 192 -1.01 5.99 -24.30
CA VAL A 192 -0.12 5.47 -23.26
C VAL A 192 -0.73 5.63 -21.89
N ALA A 193 -0.38 4.72 -20.99
CA ALA A 193 -0.56 4.88 -19.55
C ALA A 193 0.78 4.66 -18.84
N ILE A 194 0.90 5.20 -17.65
CA ILE A 194 2.03 4.99 -16.74
C ILE A 194 1.44 4.50 -15.44
N ASP A 195 1.65 3.23 -15.13
CA ASP A 195 1.09 2.60 -13.95
C ASP A 195 2.09 1.63 -13.30
N ASP A 196 1.80 1.23 -12.06
CA ASP A 196 2.60 0.30 -11.29
C ASP A 196 2.73 -1.04 -12.02
N GLY A 197 3.96 -1.48 -12.27
CA GLY A 197 4.26 -2.67 -13.07
C GLY A 197 3.61 -3.93 -12.53
N PRO A 198 3.78 -4.31 -11.26
CA PRO A 198 3.15 -5.51 -10.70
C PRO A 198 1.62 -5.50 -10.77
N ILE A 199 0.98 -4.34 -10.57
CA ILE A 199 -0.48 -4.22 -10.71
C ILE A 199 -0.89 -4.46 -12.16
N ILE A 200 -0.19 -3.87 -13.11
CA ILE A 200 -0.49 -4.03 -14.54
C ILE A 200 -0.33 -5.48 -14.99
N ASP A 201 0.71 -6.16 -14.52
CA ASP A 201 0.96 -7.57 -14.87
C ASP A 201 -0.23 -8.47 -14.47
N ASN A 202 -0.99 -8.09 -13.45
CA ASN A 202 -2.23 -8.75 -13.08
C ASN A 202 -3.45 -8.25 -13.87
N LEU A 203 -3.54 -6.95 -14.12
CA LEU A 203 -4.72 -6.36 -14.76
C LEU A 203 -4.83 -6.66 -16.25
N LEU A 204 -3.74 -6.67 -16.99
CA LEU A 204 -3.80 -6.97 -18.44
C LEU A 204 -4.40 -8.33 -18.75
N PRO A 205 -3.97 -9.44 -18.10
CA PRO A 205 -4.62 -10.74 -18.27
C PRO A 205 -6.08 -10.73 -17.79
N GLN A 206 -6.36 -10.09 -16.65
CA GLN A 206 -7.70 -10.03 -16.10
C GLN A 206 -8.69 -9.34 -17.03
N PHE A 207 -8.25 -8.31 -17.74
CA PHE A 207 -9.07 -7.57 -18.70
C PHE A 207 -9.09 -8.22 -20.09
N GLY A 208 -8.30 -9.29 -20.31
CA GLY A 208 -8.19 -9.94 -21.61
C GLY A 208 -7.47 -9.09 -22.66
N LEU A 209 -6.58 -8.20 -22.24
CA LEU A 209 -5.90 -7.24 -23.12
C LEU A 209 -4.45 -7.61 -23.46
N GLU A 210 -3.97 -8.75 -23.02
CA GLU A 210 -2.58 -9.20 -23.20
C GLU A 210 -2.07 -9.19 -24.65
N GLY A 211 -2.95 -9.47 -25.61
CA GLY A 211 -2.60 -9.46 -27.03
C GLY A 211 -2.69 -8.08 -27.69
N GLN A 212 -3.27 -7.09 -27.02
CA GLN A 212 -3.55 -5.77 -27.57
C GLN A 212 -2.71 -4.67 -26.95
N LEU A 213 -2.33 -4.84 -25.69
CA LEU A 213 -1.47 -3.93 -24.95
C LEU A 213 -0.26 -4.67 -24.41
N GLU A 214 0.82 -3.95 -24.24
CA GLU A 214 2.04 -4.44 -23.60
C GLU A 214 2.57 -3.42 -22.61
N ALA A 215 3.25 -3.92 -21.58
CA ALA A 215 3.94 -3.11 -20.60
C ALA A 215 5.43 -3.04 -20.97
N ASN A 216 5.96 -1.82 -21.05
CA ASN A 216 7.35 -1.57 -21.38
C ASN A 216 8.06 -0.86 -20.23
N GLU A 217 9.33 -1.18 -20.05
CA GLU A 217 10.16 -0.60 -19.01
C GLU A 217 10.22 0.93 -19.14
N ILE A 218 10.10 1.62 -18.01
CA ILE A 218 10.34 3.07 -17.95
C ILE A 218 11.84 3.32 -17.78
N ASP A 219 12.37 4.27 -18.53
CA ASP A 219 13.72 4.76 -18.38
C ASP A 219 13.95 5.35 -16.99
N GLU A 220 15.15 5.18 -16.45
CA GLU A 220 15.51 5.58 -15.10
C GLU A 220 15.26 7.07 -14.85
N GLU A 221 15.61 7.94 -15.82
CA GLU A 221 15.40 9.39 -15.72
C GLU A 221 13.91 9.73 -15.52
N THR A 222 13.02 9.10 -16.26
CA THR A 222 11.58 9.30 -16.14
C THR A 222 11.06 8.75 -14.82
N GLU A 223 11.48 7.56 -14.42
CA GLU A 223 11.08 6.98 -13.13
C GLU A 223 11.48 7.89 -11.97
N ASP A 224 12.70 8.38 -11.95
CA ASP A 224 13.19 9.29 -10.92
C ASP A 224 12.46 10.64 -10.92
N PHE A 225 12.10 11.13 -12.08
CA PHE A 225 11.36 12.39 -12.22
C PHE A 225 9.93 12.26 -11.72
N LEU A 226 9.22 11.20 -12.14
CA LEU A 226 7.82 10.98 -11.76
C LEU A 226 7.67 10.51 -10.32
N PHE A 227 8.57 9.67 -9.87
CA PHE A 227 8.48 8.95 -8.59
C PHE A 227 9.83 8.99 -7.87
N PRO A 228 10.25 10.15 -7.36
CA PRO A 228 11.58 10.30 -6.74
C PRO A 228 11.79 9.44 -5.52
N GLN A 229 10.70 8.97 -4.90
CA GLN A 229 10.73 7.99 -3.83
C GLN A 229 9.50 7.10 -3.95
N ASN A 230 9.73 5.81 -4.18
CA ASN A 230 8.69 4.80 -4.39
C ASN A 230 8.60 3.77 -3.24
N ASN A 231 9.03 4.15 -2.06
CA ASN A 231 8.96 3.27 -0.90
C ASN A 231 7.54 3.12 -0.37
N THR A 232 7.23 1.93 0.12
CA THR A 232 5.97 1.60 0.76
C THR A 232 6.19 1.32 2.25
N TYR A 233 5.27 1.79 3.06
CA TYR A 233 5.36 1.79 4.52
C TYR A 233 4.11 1.22 5.18
N PHE A 234 4.28 0.64 6.36
CA PHE A 234 3.17 0.45 7.29
C PHE A 234 2.90 1.75 8.04
N LEU A 235 1.65 1.98 8.42
CA LEU A 235 1.26 3.13 9.22
C LEU A 235 0.76 2.70 10.59
N PHE A 236 1.08 3.50 11.60
CA PHE A 236 0.69 3.28 13.00
C PHE A 236 -0.03 4.51 13.55
N GLY A 237 -0.81 4.32 14.61
CA GLY A 237 -1.37 5.44 15.35
C GLY A 237 -0.28 6.36 15.88
N LYS A 238 -0.50 7.65 15.80
CA LYS A 238 0.48 8.66 16.26
C LYS A 238 0.33 8.93 17.75
N ASN A 239 0.70 7.94 18.54
CA ASN A 239 0.63 7.93 20.00
C ASN A 239 1.74 7.03 20.57
N GLU A 240 1.81 6.91 21.89
CA GLU A 240 2.87 6.13 22.56
C GLU A 240 2.82 4.64 22.18
N GLU A 241 1.62 4.05 22.07
CA GLU A 241 1.46 2.66 21.69
C GLU A 241 1.91 2.43 20.25
N GLY A 242 1.52 3.32 19.34
CA GLY A 242 1.94 3.27 17.95
C GLY A 242 3.45 3.42 17.80
N ALA A 243 4.07 4.32 18.55
CA ALA A 243 5.52 4.50 18.54
C ALA A 243 6.26 3.26 19.05
N ALA A 244 5.78 2.62 20.11
CA ALA A 244 6.38 1.42 20.65
C ALA A 244 6.26 0.24 19.68
N LEU A 245 5.09 0.06 19.07
CA LEU A 245 4.87 -0.99 18.09
C LEU A 245 5.75 -0.78 16.85
N ARG A 246 5.85 0.45 16.37
CA ARG A 246 6.72 0.81 15.25
C ARG A 246 8.17 0.43 15.52
N GLU A 247 8.68 0.72 16.69
CA GLU A 247 10.06 0.38 17.05
C GLU A 247 10.33 -1.11 16.93
N ASP A 248 9.42 -1.96 17.43
CA ASP A 248 9.53 -3.41 17.31
C ASP A 248 9.42 -3.89 15.86
N VAL A 249 8.48 -3.35 15.10
CA VAL A 249 8.30 -3.68 13.68
C VAL A 249 9.52 -3.24 12.87
N ASP A 250 10.05 -2.06 13.11
CA ASP A 250 11.23 -1.55 12.40
C ASP A 250 12.47 -2.41 12.64
N LYS A 251 12.63 -2.90 13.86
CA LYS A 251 13.72 -3.82 14.18
C LYS A 251 13.62 -5.11 13.36
N ALA A 252 12.43 -5.67 13.25
CA ALA A 252 12.19 -6.86 12.43
C ALA A 252 12.41 -6.56 10.94
N LEU A 253 11.92 -5.43 10.43
CA LEU A 253 12.13 -5.03 9.03
C LEU A 253 13.60 -4.84 8.70
N LYS A 254 14.37 -4.26 9.60
CA LYS A 254 15.81 -4.09 9.41
C LYS A 254 16.52 -5.44 9.34
N GLU A 255 16.18 -6.38 10.20
CA GLU A 255 16.69 -7.76 10.13
C GLU A 255 16.32 -8.44 8.81
N MET A 256 15.07 -8.25 8.36
CA MET A 256 14.59 -8.83 7.10
C MET A 256 15.27 -8.23 5.88
N LYS A 257 15.70 -6.97 5.95
CA LYS A 257 16.56 -6.38 4.91
C LYS A 257 17.94 -7.00 4.91
N GLU A 258 18.56 -7.08 6.08
CA GLU A 258 19.94 -7.56 6.26
C GLU A 258 20.09 -9.04 5.88
N ASP A 259 19.12 -9.88 6.23
CA ASP A 259 19.17 -11.33 5.96
C ASP A 259 18.62 -11.75 4.60
N GLY A 260 18.16 -10.80 3.79
CA GLY A 260 17.67 -11.07 2.44
C GLY A 260 16.20 -11.51 2.37
N THR A 261 15.46 -11.51 3.48
CA THR A 261 14.05 -11.95 3.49
C THR A 261 13.15 -11.04 2.66
N LEU A 262 13.34 -9.71 2.72
CA LEU A 262 12.55 -8.78 1.90
C LEU A 262 12.80 -9.02 0.40
N SER A 263 14.05 -9.23 0.01
CA SER A 263 14.41 -9.57 -1.38
C SER A 263 13.78 -10.88 -1.82
N LYS A 264 13.77 -11.88 -0.94
CA LYS A 264 13.19 -13.20 -1.23
C LYS A 264 11.68 -13.11 -1.45
N ILE A 265 10.95 -12.46 -0.53
CA ILE A 265 9.49 -12.36 -0.62
C ILE A 265 9.09 -11.58 -1.87
N THR A 266 9.71 -10.43 -2.12
CA THR A 266 9.38 -9.62 -3.30
C THR A 266 9.71 -10.35 -4.60
N THR A 267 10.84 -11.02 -4.68
CA THR A 267 11.24 -11.78 -5.86
C THR A 267 10.29 -12.96 -6.14
N GLU A 268 9.87 -13.67 -5.10
CA GLU A 268 8.93 -14.81 -5.25
C GLU A 268 7.57 -14.38 -5.84
N TYR A 269 7.07 -13.21 -5.40
CA TYR A 269 5.79 -12.70 -5.90
C TYR A 269 5.90 -11.96 -7.23
N LEU A 270 6.96 -11.17 -7.42
CA LEU A 270 7.04 -10.17 -8.49
C LEU A 270 8.03 -10.55 -9.60
N GLY A 271 8.84 -11.57 -9.38
CA GLY A 271 9.90 -11.94 -10.32
C GLY A 271 11.08 -10.97 -10.32
N VAL A 272 11.07 -9.96 -9.47
CA VAL A 272 12.11 -8.94 -9.35
C VAL A 272 12.26 -8.55 -7.88
N ASP A 273 13.49 -8.25 -7.46
CA ASP A 273 13.78 -7.77 -6.12
C ASP A 273 13.36 -6.29 -5.99
N THR A 274 12.32 -6.05 -5.20
CA THR A 274 11.85 -4.70 -4.87
C THR A 274 12.08 -4.34 -3.41
N SER A 275 13.06 -4.97 -2.75
CA SER A 275 13.44 -4.54 -1.40
C SER A 275 14.00 -3.10 -1.48
N PRO A 276 13.69 -2.25 -0.48
CA PRO A 276 14.19 -0.88 -0.49
C PRO A 276 15.71 -0.83 -0.36
N ASP A 277 16.32 0.23 -0.90
CA ASP A 277 17.75 0.48 -0.75
C ASP A 277 18.12 0.58 0.74
N GLU A 278 19.31 0.08 1.08
CA GLU A 278 19.82 0.03 2.46
C GLU A 278 19.81 1.40 3.15
N LYS A 279 20.08 2.47 2.41
CA LYS A 279 20.10 3.84 2.95
C LYS A 279 18.79 4.26 3.63
N TYR A 280 17.64 3.65 3.25
CA TYR A 280 16.34 3.98 3.83
C TYR A 280 16.06 3.28 5.16
N PHE A 281 16.98 2.42 5.63
CA PHE A 281 16.84 1.70 6.90
C PHE A 281 17.56 2.38 8.07
N ASP A 282 18.16 3.54 7.85
CA ASP A 282 18.85 4.29 8.89
C ASP A 282 17.86 5.03 9.82
N GLU A 283 16.77 5.56 9.25
CA GLU A 283 15.75 6.27 10.01
C GLU A 283 14.38 6.19 9.33
N THR A 284 13.32 6.36 10.13
CA THR A 284 11.95 6.47 9.62
C THR A 284 11.69 7.88 9.07
N PRO A 285 10.66 8.05 8.20
CA PRO A 285 10.30 9.34 7.63
C PRO A 285 9.85 10.38 8.67
N ASN A 286 9.31 9.88 9.79
CA ASN A 286 8.82 10.79 10.84
C ASN A 286 8.93 10.23 12.26
#